data_50d242c75be3885419a8737e00c733a2
#
_entry.id   50d242c75be3885419a8737e00c733a2
#
_cell.length_a   1.000
_cell.length_b   1.000
_cell.length_c   1.000
_cell.angle_alpha   90.00
_cell.angle_beta   90.00
_cell.angle_gamma   90.00
#
_symmetry.space_group_name_H-M   'P 1'
#
loop_
_entity.id
_entity.type
_entity.pdbx_description
1 polymer ?
#
loop_
_entity_poly.entity_id
_entity_poly.type
_entity_poly.pdbx_seq_one_letter_code
_entity_poly.pdbx_strand_id
1 'polypeptide(L)'
;MNVSKFYKKLTSAEVGSTKTHEIYIRMSNDFDYESFFSGTHNQSQSVIEVNFLAHVESKKNTSLVASDRDLRFVYFANSNKEKRIPGLGNLFKDYEVEEGDVVCLERSYVNGVQTYTLTFFGPNQVQVSPACFTIIQNVNDSEKVYP
;
A
#
# COMPACT_ATOMS: atom_id res chain seq x y z
N MET A 1 -11.54 -0.47 18.30
CA MET A 1 -10.34 -0.97 17.59
C MET A 1 -10.05 -0.06 16.42
N ASN A 2 -8.86 0.51 16.39
CA ASN A 2 -8.49 1.44 15.32
C ASN A 2 -7.81 0.67 14.18
N VAL A 3 -8.49 0.58 13.06
CA VAL A 3 -7.93 0.06 11.83
C VAL A 3 -7.94 1.16 10.80
N SER A 4 -6.80 1.36 10.14
CA SER A 4 -6.69 2.29 9.02
C SER A 4 -6.43 1.49 7.75
N LYS A 5 -7.20 1.77 6.72
CA LYS A 5 -7.08 1.12 5.42
C LYS A 5 -6.94 2.14 4.32
N PHE A 6 -6.03 1.87 3.41
CA PHE A 6 -5.84 2.67 2.20
C PHE A 6 -6.05 1.79 0.98
N TYR A 7 -6.95 2.22 0.12
CA TYR A 7 -7.22 1.51 -1.14
C TYR A 7 -6.73 2.35 -2.31
N LYS A 8 -6.12 1.68 -3.25
CA LYS A 8 -5.72 2.34 -4.49
C LYS A 8 -5.89 1.41 -5.68
N LYS A 9 -6.43 1.95 -6.78
CA LYS A 9 -6.46 1.26 -8.06
C LYS A 9 -5.13 1.51 -8.77
N LEU A 10 -4.46 0.43 -9.15
CA LEU A 10 -3.11 0.51 -9.71
C LEU A 10 -3.15 0.95 -11.18
N THR A 11 -2.23 1.84 -11.52
CA THR A 11 -2.07 2.35 -12.88
C THR A 11 -1.09 1.49 -13.67
N SER A 12 -1.05 1.68 -14.99
CA SER A 12 -0.10 0.98 -15.85
C SER A 12 1.35 1.27 -15.46
N ALA A 13 1.65 2.50 -15.08
CA ALA A 13 3.00 2.87 -14.65
C ALA A 13 3.42 2.12 -13.39
N GLU A 14 2.49 1.99 -12.43
CA GLU A 14 2.78 1.32 -11.16
C GLU A 14 3.01 -0.18 -11.31
N VAL A 15 2.38 -0.82 -12.28
CA VAL A 15 2.59 -2.25 -12.53
C VAL A 15 3.67 -2.54 -13.57
N GLY A 16 4.35 -1.51 -14.06
CA GLY A 16 5.46 -1.68 -14.99
C GLY A 16 5.08 -1.93 -16.43
N SER A 17 3.83 -1.72 -16.83
CA SER A 17 3.38 -1.92 -18.22
C SER A 17 4.05 -0.98 -19.19
N THR A 18 4.50 0.17 -18.72
CA THR A 18 5.18 1.18 -19.53
C THR A 18 6.68 0.91 -19.67
N LYS A 19 7.17 -0.17 -19.07
CA LYS A 19 8.58 -0.55 -19.03
C LYS A 19 9.49 0.52 -18.45
N THR A 20 8.96 1.39 -17.61
CA THR A 20 9.76 2.33 -16.87
C THR A 20 10.21 1.67 -15.56
N HIS A 21 11.34 1.97 -15.20
CA HIS A 21 12.30 1.59 -14.19
C HIS A 21 11.82 0.83 -12.95
N GLU A 22 11.06 1.43 -12.09
CA GLU A 22 10.81 0.90 -10.77
C GLU A 22 9.31 0.64 -10.59
N ILE A 23 8.97 -0.51 -10.05
CA ILE A 23 7.60 -0.83 -9.70
C ILE A 23 7.35 -0.39 -8.28
N TYR A 24 6.42 0.52 -8.10
CA TYR A 24 6.11 1.11 -6.81
C TYR A 24 4.63 1.48 -6.73
N ILE A 25 4.13 1.60 -5.50
CA ILE A 25 2.81 2.17 -5.25
C ILE A 25 3.01 3.63 -4.87
N ARG A 26 2.37 4.53 -5.63
CA ARG A 26 2.38 5.95 -5.31
C ARG A 26 1.27 6.26 -4.33
N MET A 27 1.66 6.80 -3.17
CA MET A 27 0.71 7.20 -2.14
C MET A 27 0.19 8.61 -2.40
N SER A 28 -1.02 8.89 -1.94
CA SER A 28 -1.58 10.22 -1.96
C SER A 28 -0.70 11.21 -1.20
N ASN A 29 -0.66 12.47 -1.63
CA ASN A 29 0.07 13.51 -0.92
C ASN A 29 -0.49 13.72 0.49
N ASP A 30 -1.75 13.40 0.71
CA ASP A 30 -2.41 13.53 2.02
C ASP A 30 -2.15 12.36 2.95
N PHE A 31 -1.39 11.37 2.50
CA PHE A 31 -1.10 10.20 3.32
C PHE A 31 -0.29 10.60 4.55
N ASP A 32 -0.89 10.43 5.72
CA ASP A 32 -0.25 10.73 7.01
C ASP A 32 0.59 9.55 7.45
N TYR A 33 1.80 9.46 6.93
CA TYR A 33 2.71 8.37 7.22
C TYR A 33 3.14 8.34 8.70
N GLU A 34 3.22 9.49 9.35
CA GLU A 34 3.63 9.56 10.75
C GLU A 34 2.61 8.89 11.66
N SER A 35 1.34 9.10 11.39
CA SER A 35 0.26 8.45 12.12
C SER A 35 0.13 6.97 11.74
N PHE A 36 0.27 6.66 10.46
CA PHE A 36 0.09 5.30 9.97
C PHE A 36 1.22 4.38 10.42
N PHE A 37 2.46 4.84 10.29
CA PHE A 37 3.66 4.10 10.72
C PHE A 37 4.14 4.68 12.04
N SER A 38 3.47 4.36 13.13
CA SER A 38 3.94 4.79 14.44
C SER A 38 5.19 3.97 14.79
N GLY A 39 6.33 4.63 14.92
CA GLY A 39 7.59 3.97 15.21
C GLY A 39 8.80 4.75 14.76
N THR A 40 9.91 4.06 14.64
CA THR A 40 11.19 4.67 14.29
C THR A 40 11.26 4.95 12.79
N HIS A 41 11.53 6.19 12.46
CA HIS A 41 11.72 6.64 11.09
C HIS A 41 13.20 6.93 10.85
N ASN A 42 13.76 6.35 9.82
CA ASN A 42 15.09 6.67 9.37
C ASN A 42 15.03 7.92 8.52
N GLN A 43 15.71 8.96 8.96
CA GLN A 43 15.71 10.23 8.25
C GLN A 43 17.12 10.56 7.79
N SER A 44 17.32 10.60 6.48
CA SER A 44 18.48 11.23 5.87
C SER A 44 18.13 12.68 5.54
N GLN A 45 19.08 13.43 4.95
CA GLN A 45 18.89 14.87 4.70
C GLN A 45 17.66 15.22 3.86
N SER A 46 17.23 14.34 2.98
CA SER A 46 16.17 14.64 2.01
C SER A 46 15.10 13.57 1.89
N VAL A 47 15.28 12.45 2.57
CA VAL A 47 14.39 11.30 2.41
C VAL A 47 14.02 10.75 3.78
N ILE A 48 12.74 10.55 3.97
CA ILE A 48 12.20 9.83 5.14
C ILE A 48 11.88 8.43 4.72
N GLU A 49 12.35 7.45 5.46
CA GLU A 49 12.18 6.04 5.14
C GLU A 49 11.67 5.27 6.34
N VAL A 50 10.66 4.43 6.09
CA VAL A 50 10.08 3.54 7.11
C VAL A 50 10.09 2.13 6.57
N ASN A 51 10.73 1.22 7.30
CA ASN A 51 10.71 -0.20 6.99
C ASN A 51 9.61 -0.87 7.82
N PHE A 52 8.81 -1.70 7.20
CA PHE A 52 7.74 -2.40 7.89
C PHE A 52 7.52 -3.80 7.32
N LEU A 53 7.11 -4.71 8.18
CA LEU A 53 6.75 -6.07 7.78
C LEU A 53 5.26 -6.10 7.46
N ALA A 54 4.92 -6.57 6.28
CA ALA A 54 3.53 -6.70 5.86
C ALA A 54 3.17 -8.15 5.57
N HIS A 55 2.01 -8.55 6.05
CA HIS A 55 1.39 -9.79 5.61
C HIS A 55 0.73 -9.54 4.26
N VAL A 56 1.16 -10.25 3.22
CA VAL A 56 0.68 -10.04 1.86
C VAL A 56 -0.20 -11.20 1.43
N GLU A 57 -1.36 -10.88 0.89
CA GLU A 57 -2.30 -11.87 0.38
C GLU A 57 -3.04 -11.35 -0.85
N SER A 58 -3.59 -12.28 -1.63
CA SER A 58 -4.40 -11.97 -2.80
C SER A 58 -5.83 -12.45 -2.62
N LYS A 59 -6.78 -11.56 -2.80
CA LYS A 59 -8.21 -11.90 -2.93
C LYS A 59 -8.61 -12.03 -4.40
N LYS A 60 -7.76 -11.57 -5.30
CA LYS A 60 -7.93 -11.75 -6.73
C LYS A 60 -7.71 -13.21 -7.13
N ASN A 61 -6.66 -13.81 -6.61
CA ASN A 61 -6.32 -15.21 -6.85
C ASN A 61 -6.00 -15.89 -5.53
N THR A 62 -6.99 -16.57 -4.97
CA THR A 62 -6.91 -17.18 -3.64
C THR A 62 -6.04 -18.44 -3.61
N SER A 63 -5.60 -18.95 -4.77
CA SER A 63 -4.66 -20.05 -4.83
C SER A 63 -3.23 -19.61 -4.55
N LEU A 64 -2.93 -18.32 -4.61
CA LEU A 64 -1.60 -17.79 -4.31
C LEU A 64 -1.40 -17.75 -2.80
N VAL A 65 -0.23 -18.23 -2.35
CA VAL A 65 0.08 -18.37 -0.94
C VAL A 65 0.40 -17.02 -0.33
N ALA A 66 -0.24 -16.70 0.78
CA ALA A 66 0.11 -15.51 1.56
C ALA A 66 1.52 -15.62 2.12
N SER A 67 2.19 -14.50 2.26
CA SER A 67 3.55 -14.43 2.79
C SER A 67 3.81 -13.12 3.50
N ASP A 68 4.77 -13.13 4.41
CA ASP A 68 5.21 -11.90 5.07
C ASP A 68 6.39 -11.32 4.29
N ARG A 69 6.33 -10.04 4.01
CA ARG A 69 7.34 -9.34 3.22
C ARG A 69 7.81 -8.07 3.93
N ASP A 70 9.11 -7.84 3.87
CA ASP A 70 9.68 -6.57 4.31
C ASP A 70 9.46 -5.53 3.24
N LEU A 71 8.72 -4.48 3.57
CA LEU A 71 8.41 -3.40 2.66
C LEU A 71 9.00 -2.09 3.19
N ARG A 72 9.04 -1.11 2.31
CA ARG A 72 9.63 0.18 2.61
C ARG A 72 8.71 1.29 2.11
N PHE A 73 8.48 2.27 2.98
CA PHE A 73 7.83 3.51 2.61
C PHE A 73 8.89 4.60 2.50
N VAL A 74 8.80 5.44 1.48
CA VAL A 74 9.74 6.53 1.24
C VAL A 74 8.99 7.82 0.95
N TYR A 75 9.43 8.89 1.60
CA TYR A 75 8.94 10.25 1.33
C TYR A 75 10.10 11.14 0.89
N PHE A 76 10.02 11.66 -0.32
CA PHE A 76 11.05 12.52 -0.93
C PHE A 76 10.73 13.99 -0.63
N ALA A 77 10.98 14.41 0.62
CA ALA A 77 10.54 15.71 1.14
C ALA A 77 11.13 16.92 0.42
N ASN A 78 12.38 16.80 -0.05
CA ASN A 78 13.12 17.93 -0.62
C ASN A 78 13.24 17.89 -2.16
N SER A 79 12.58 16.94 -2.81
CA SER A 79 12.57 16.88 -4.26
C SER A 79 11.16 17.00 -4.81
N ASN A 80 10.57 15.91 -5.28
CA ASN A 80 9.23 15.93 -5.86
C ASN A 80 8.10 15.78 -4.84
N LYS A 81 8.42 15.63 -3.57
CA LYS A 81 7.47 15.42 -2.47
C LYS A 81 6.56 14.21 -2.64
N GLU A 82 7.03 13.23 -3.39
CA GLU A 82 6.28 12.00 -3.56
C GLU A 82 6.43 11.08 -2.36
N LYS A 83 5.35 10.37 -2.09
CA LYS A 83 5.27 9.29 -1.10
C LYS A 83 5.08 7.99 -1.84
N ARG A 84 5.95 7.01 -1.62
CA ARG A 84 5.96 5.76 -2.37
C ARG A 84 6.21 4.55 -1.48
N ILE A 85 5.71 3.41 -1.94
CA ILE A 85 6.19 2.11 -1.49
C ILE A 85 6.92 1.50 -2.69
N PRO A 86 8.25 1.58 -2.73
CA PRO A 86 9.04 1.15 -3.88
C PRO A 86 9.47 -0.31 -3.80
N GLY A 87 10.15 -0.79 -4.83
CA GLY A 87 10.79 -2.10 -4.82
C GLY A 87 9.82 -3.27 -4.89
N LEU A 88 8.69 -3.11 -5.56
CA LEU A 88 7.60 -4.08 -5.57
C LEU A 88 7.60 -5.04 -6.76
N GLY A 89 8.66 -5.02 -7.58
CA GLY A 89 8.69 -5.81 -8.81
C GLY A 89 8.47 -7.30 -8.59
N ASN A 90 9.20 -7.90 -7.65
CA ASN A 90 9.06 -9.31 -7.35
C ASN A 90 7.72 -9.63 -6.72
N LEU A 91 7.25 -8.77 -5.82
CA LEU A 91 5.97 -8.94 -5.16
C LEU A 91 4.82 -8.93 -6.18
N PHE A 92 4.82 -7.96 -7.08
CA PHE A 92 3.78 -7.85 -8.11
C PHE A 92 3.81 -9.05 -9.06
N LYS A 93 5.00 -9.55 -9.38
CA LYS A 93 5.15 -10.75 -10.18
C LYS A 93 4.59 -11.98 -9.46
N ASP A 94 4.96 -12.16 -8.20
CA ASP A 94 4.53 -13.31 -7.40
C ASP A 94 3.03 -13.35 -7.22
N TYR A 95 2.38 -12.21 -7.12
CA TYR A 95 0.93 -12.10 -6.92
C TYR A 95 0.15 -11.77 -8.18
N GLU A 96 0.81 -11.82 -9.34
CA GLU A 96 0.17 -11.65 -10.66
C GLU A 96 -0.61 -10.34 -10.76
N VAL A 97 -0.02 -9.27 -10.25
CA VAL A 97 -0.66 -7.96 -10.18
C VAL A 97 -0.67 -7.29 -11.55
N GLU A 98 -1.82 -6.77 -11.93
CA GLU A 98 -2.05 -6.15 -13.23
C GLU A 98 -2.62 -4.75 -13.09
N GLU A 99 -2.54 -3.98 -14.16
CA GLU A 99 -3.20 -2.68 -14.24
C GLU A 99 -4.69 -2.81 -13.96
N GLY A 100 -5.22 -1.91 -13.14
CA GLY A 100 -6.61 -1.93 -12.75
C GLY A 100 -6.90 -2.74 -11.50
N ASP A 101 -5.97 -3.58 -11.06
CA ASP A 101 -6.11 -4.25 -9.77
C ASP A 101 -6.11 -3.22 -8.65
N VAL A 102 -6.72 -3.58 -7.54
CA VAL A 102 -6.80 -2.72 -6.37
C VAL A 102 -5.91 -3.27 -5.27
N VAL A 103 -5.12 -2.41 -4.66
CA VAL A 103 -4.33 -2.75 -3.49
C VAL A 103 -4.94 -2.09 -2.26
N CYS A 104 -4.95 -2.83 -1.15
CA CYS A 104 -5.32 -2.32 0.16
C CYS A 104 -4.15 -2.47 1.11
N LEU A 105 -3.71 -1.35 1.68
CA LEU A 105 -2.73 -1.36 2.77
C LEU A 105 -3.48 -1.09 4.07
N GLU A 106 -3.38 -2.01 5.01
CA GLU A 106 -4.08 -1.95 6.27
C GLU A 106 -3.10 -1.95 7.43
N ARG A 107 -3.37 -1.08 8.39
CA ARG A 107 -2.74 -1.15 9.71
C ARG A 107 -3.80 -1.55 10.73
N SER A 108 -3.48 -2.52 11.56
CA SER A 108 -4.34 -2.96 12.64
C SER A 108 -3.51 -3.28 13.87
N TYR A 109 -4.19 -3.55 14.98
CA TYR A 109 -3.55 -4.01 16.20
C TYR A 109 -4.04 -5.41 16.51
N VAL A 110 -3.09 -6.33 16.73
CA VAL A 110 -3.37 -7.69 17.13
C VAL A 110 -2.68 -7.91 18.46
N ASN A 111 -3.47 -8.19 19.50
CA ASN A 111 -2.94 -8.35 20.87
C ASN A 111 -2.06 -7.17 21.31
N GLY A 112 -2.46 -5.96 20.96
CA GLY A 112 -1.71 -4.76 21.29
C GLY A 112 -0.50 -4.48 20.41
N VAL A 113 -0.23 -5.33 19.42
CA VAL A 113 0.88 -5.16 18.49
C VAL A 113 0.38 -4.61 17.16
N GLN A 114 1.03 -3.58 16.66
CA GLN A 114 0.72 -2.98 15.38
C GLN A 114 1.15 -3.91 14.24
N THR A 115 0.21 -4.21 13.34
CA THR A 115 0.46 -5.11 12.20
C THR A 115 0.04 -4.44 10.90
N TYR A 116 0.67 -4.87 9.80
CA TYR A 116 0.39 -4.35 8.46
C TYR A 116 0.01 -5.50 7.54
N THR A 117 -1.00 -5.27 6.72
CA THR A 117 -1.44 -6.23 5.70
C THR A 117 -1.56 -5.52 4.37
N LEU A 118 -1.05 -6.16 3.33
CA LEU A 118 -1.18 -5.69 1.96
C LEU A 118 -2.00 -6.72 1.20
N THR A 119 -3.16 -6.31 0.70
CA THR A 119 -4.08 -7.22 0.01
C THR A 119 -4.31 -6.75 -1.42
N PHE A 120 -4.25 -7.69 -2.36
CA PHE A 120 -4.55 -7.42 -3.76
C PHE A 120 -5.96 -7.92 -4.10
N PHE A 121 -6.70 -7.08 -4.81
CA PHE A 121 -8.04 -7.39 -5.31
C PHE A 121 -8.07 -7.24 -6.82
N GLY A 122 -8.95 -7.97 -7.48
CA GLY A 122 -9.23 -7.74 -8.89
C GLY A 122 -10.00 -6.44 -9.11
N PRO A 123 -10.07 -5.97 -10.36
CA PRO A 123 -10.57 -4.62 -10.67
C PRO A 123 -12.05 -4.42 -10.32
N ASN A 124 -12.82 -5.48 -10.18
CA ASN A 124 -14.25 -5.40 -9.89
C ASN A 124 -14.63 -5.83 -8.47
N GLN A 125 -13.65 -6.15 -7.65
CA GLN A 125 -13.90 -6.61 -6.28
C GLN A 125 -14.07 -5.48 -5.29
N VAL A 126 -13.45 -4.33 -5.57
CA VAL A 126 -13.54 -3.13 -4.73
C VAL A 126 -13.66 -1.91 -5.64
N GLN A 127 -14.59 -1.02 -5.32
CA GLN A 127 -14.80 0.22 -6.06
C GLN A 127 -13.91 1.31 -5.50
N VAL A 128 -12.90 1.71 -6.24
CA VAL A 128 -11.95 2.75 -5.84
C VAL A 128 -11.69 3.69 -7.02
N SER A 129 -11.65 4.99 -6.75
CA SER A 129 -11.26 5.97 -7.76
C SER A 129 -9.82 5.72 -8.20
N PRO A 130 -9.51 5.74 -9.51
CA PRO A 130 -8.17 5.43 -10.01
C PRO A 130 -7.07 6.37 -9.52
N ALA A 131 -7.42 7.59 -9.17
CA ALA A 131 -6.41 8.62 -8.87
C ALA A 131 -6.11 8.78 -7.38
N CYS A 132 -6.84 8.12 -6.49
CA CYS A 132 -6.78 8.40 -5.07
C CYS A 132 -6.67 7.16 -4.23
N PHE A 133 -5.91 7.27 -3.15
CA PHE A 133 -6.09 6.39 -2.02
C PHE A 133 -7.36 6.78 -1.28
N THR A 134 -8.11 5.80 -0.89
CA THR A 134 -9.25 5.98 -0.02
C THR A 134 -8.88 5.53 1.36
N ILE A 135 -9.18 6.34 2.36
CA ILE A 135 -8.89 6.04 3.76
C ILE A 135 -10.18 5.58 4.42
N ILE A 136 -10.15 4.43 5.05
CA ILE A 136 -11.22 4.00 5.94
C ILE A 136 -10.63 3.90 7.34
N GLN A 137 -11.16 4.76 8.22
CA GLN A 137 -10.72 4.77 9.61
C GLN A 137 -11.86 4.33 10.48
N ASN A 138 -11.95 3.34 11.07
CA ASN A 138 -12.96 2.69 11.90
C ASN A 138 -13.57 1.50 11.21
N VAL A 139 -13.27 0.37 11.78
CA VAL A 139 -13.68 -0.93 11.26
C VAL A 139 -15.18 -1.11 11.20
N ASN A 140 -15.92 -0.37 12.03
CA ASN A 140 -17.37 -0.47 12.05
C ASN A 140 -18.02 0.08 10.78
N ASP A 141 -17.27 0.88 10.03
CA ASP A 141 -17.68 1.34 8.71
C ASP A 141 -17.11 0.45 7.63
N SER A 142 -16.90 -0.82 7.98
CA SER A 142 -16.24 -1.78 7.12
C SER A 142 -16.70 -1.65 5.68
N GLU A 143 -15.74 -1.49 4.80
CA GLU A 143 -15.94 -1.56 3.35
C GLU A 143 -16.61 -0.35 2.71
N LYS A 144 -16.75 0.75 3.43
CA LYS A 144 -17.04 2.00 2.75
C LYS A 144 -15.77 2.51 2.13
N VAL A 145 -15.75 2.51 0.81
CA VAL A 145 -14.64 3.05 0.03
C VAL A 145 -15.02 4.44 -0.43
N TYR A 146 -14.21 5.43 -0.05
CA TYR A 146 -14.43 6.82 -0.43
C TYR A 146 -13.47 7.17 -1.56
N PRO A 147 -13.96 7.68 -2.67
CA PRO A 147 -13.10 8.13 -3.77
C PRO A 147 -12.27 9.36 -3.43
#